data_cae37f9b410555f3cca04a97af24e4aa
#
_entry.id   cae37f9b410555f3cca04a97af24e4aa
#
_cell.length_a   1.000
_cell.length_b   1.000
_cell.length_c   1.000
_cell.angle_alpha   90.00
_cell.angle_beta   90.00
_cell.angle_gamma   90.00
#
_symmetry.space_group_name_H-M   'P 1'
#
loop_
_entity.id
_entity.type
_entity.pdbx_description
1 polymer ?
#
loop_
_entity_poly.entity_id
_entity_poly.type
_entity_poly.pdbx_seq_one_letter_code
_entity_poly.pdbx_strand_id
1 'polypeptide(L)'
;MTLHKSLVCLAIASLSIPAMAAPVTTEGAGVGKHGDVIAAVTFDGGRIQAIDIRKSNENPILAGKVFTEMKDAMIKHNTADIDAVTGATVSSDALRNAVKEAAAKAGVTLAGPVALLKRAPKVPETNVYDVVVIGAGGAGFAGAKVVLLEKMPNVGGNSLVSGAEMAAAGNWVQKKLGIEGDSVELHYQDTMKGGDMKGDPAVVRTMVENALPAAEWCRDVIGVEFQEDNLFFGGHSKKRSLIPKGATGLDFITKFSAAAEKRGISIITNMKAEELVRDASGRVTGVKATMDGKRYTFSARKGVVIATGGFAANVAMRTEANPFYGDGFKTTNMPGAMGEGITMAKNIGAQVVNMGLIQTYPMCDPNSGAIELIDDARFEGAILVN
;
A
#
# COMPACT_ATOMS: atom_id res chain seq x y z
N MET A 1 -74.10 -24.41 62.99
CA MET A 1 -72.98 -24.92 62.12
C MET A 1 -72.84 -23.97 60.99
N THR A 2 -71.92 -23.02 61.12
CA THR A 2 -71.71 -21.91 60.18
C THR A 2 -70.42 -22.19 59.39
N LEU A 3 -70.51 -22.39 58.07
CA LEU A 3 -69.41 -22.61 57.19
C LEU A 3 -68.78 -21.24 56.82
N HIS A 4 -67.56 -21.04 57.16
CA HIS A 4 -66.73 -19.92 56.65
C HIS A 4 -66.20 -20.25 55.25
N LYS A 5 -66.58 -19.49 54.27
CA LYS A 5 -65.95 -19.48 52.91
C LYS A 5 -64.74 -18.55 52.92
N SER A 6 -63.55 -19.11 52.89
CA SER A 6 -62.37 -18.34 52.66
C SER A 6 -62.17 -18.06 51.17
N LEU A 7 -62.14 -16.78 50.81
CA LEU A 7 -61.83 -16.32 49.44
C LEU A 7 -60.25 -16.21 49.34
N VAL A 8 -59.69 -17.04 48.51
CA VAL A 8 -58.28 -16.93 48.11
C VAL A 8 -58.18 -16.01 46.92
N CYS A 9 -57.70 -14.77 47.13
CA CYS A 9 -57.31 -13.88 46.04
C CYS A 9 -55.95 -14.28 45.47
N LEU A 10 -55.94 -14.79 44.24
CA LEU A 10 -54.72 -15.06 43.47
C LEU A 10 -54.27 -13.75 42.82
N ALA A 11 -53.23 -13.12 43.35
CA ALA A 11 -52.58 -11.97 42.71
C ALA A 11 -51.74 -12.46 41.54
N ILE A 12 -52.18 -12.25 40.31
CA ILE A 12 -51.38 -12.44 39.09
C ILE A 12 -50.43 -11.26 38.98
N ALA A 13 -49.16 -11.45 39.38
CA ALA A 13 -48.10 -10.52 39.07
C ALA A 13 -47.83 -10.60 37.56
N SER A 14 -48.26 -9.59 36.83
CA SER A 14 -47.87 -9.38 35.43
C SER A 14 -46.40 -9.07 35.36
N LEU A 15 -45.59 -10.06 35.05
CA LEU A 15 -44.21 -9.84 34.61
C LEU A 15 -44.28 -9.09 33.28
N SER A 16 -44.04 -7.77 33.32
CA SER A 16 -43.76 -6.95 32.12
C SER A 16 -42.41 -7.41 31.59
N ILE A 17 -42.39 -8.21 30.56
CA ILE A 17 -41.24 -8.46 29.73
C ILE A 17 -40.88 -7.08 29.09
N PRO A 18 -39.71 -6.49 29.33
CA PRO A 18 -39.36 -5.26 28.65
C PRO A 18 -39.36 -5.55 27.14
N ALA A 19 -40.15 -4.80 26.39
CA ALA A 19 -40.13 -4.87 24.93
C ALA A 19 -38.68 -4.58 24.49
N MET A 20 -38.06 -5.57 23.87
CA MET A 20 -36.75 -5.32 23.24
C MET A 20 -36.94 -4.23 22.20
N ALA A 21 -36.21 -3.12 22.36
CA ALA A 21 -36.24 -2.03 21.39
C ALA A 21 -35.83 -2.58 20.03
N ALA A 22 -36.52 -2.19 18.97
CA ALA A 22 -36.14 -2.62 17.61
C ALA A 22 -34.72 -2.15 17.28
N PRO A 23 -33.98 -2.90 16.45
CA PRO A 23 -32.67 -2.47 16.01
C PRO A 23 -32.71 -1.09 15.36
N VAL A 24 -31.74 -0.24 15.70
CA VAL A 24 -31.61 1.13 15.19
C VAL A 24 -30.38 1.22 14.30
N THR A 25 -30.54 1.75 13.09
CA THR A 25 -29.41 2.01 12.17
C THR A 25 -29.21 3.51 12.05
N THR A 26 -27.99 3.98 12.28
CA THR A 26 -27.58 5.37 12.13
C THR A 26 -26.33 5.47 11.29
N GLU A 27 -26.14 6.59 10.60
CA GLU A 27 -24.94 6.86 9.81
C GLU A 27 -24.03 7.84 10.53
N GLY A 28 -22.72 7.55 10.44
CA GLY A 28 -21.68 8.45 10.85
C GLY A 28 -20.63 8.62 9.77
N ALA A 29 -19.85 9.71 9.86
CA ALA A 29 -18.79 10.04 8.93
C ALA A 29 -17.46 10.25 9.66
N GLY A 30 -16.37 9.96 8.97
CA GLY A 30 -15.02 10.27 9.42
C GLY A 30 -14.14 10.65 8.24
N VAL A 31 -13.26 11.64 8.46
CA VAL A 31 -12.38 12.15 7.40
C VAL A 31 -11.26 11.15 7.13
N GLY A 32 -11.24 10.58 5.94
CA GLY A 32 -10.19 9.70 5.43
C GLY A 32 -9.12 10.46 4.64
N LYS A 33 -8.18 9.71 4.06
CA LYS A 33 -7.10 10.29 3.24
C LYS A 33 -7.61 10.78 1.88
N HIS A 34 -8.60 10.11 1.32
CA HIS A 34 -9.17 10.38 0.00
C HIS A 34 -10.64 10.82 0.06
N GLY A 35 -11.02 11.47 1.16
CA GLY A 35 -12.37 11.96 1.42
C GLY A 35 -13.07 11.22 2.55
N ASP A 36 -14.36 11.51 2.72
CA ASP A 36 -15.12 10.97 3.83
C ASP A 36 -15.36 9.47 3.70
N VAL A 37 -15.18 8.76 4.82
CA VAL A 37 -15.67 7.40 5.05
C VAL A 37 -17.01 7.51 5.76
N ILE A 38 -18.08 7.04 5.12
CA ILE A 38 -19.44 7.00 5.68
C ILE A 38 -19.79 5.56 6.02
N ALA A 39 -20.18 5.32 7.27
CA ALA A 39 -20.58 4.02 7.75
C ALA A 39 -22.00 4.06 8.33
N ALA A 40 -22.86 3.14 7.87
CA ALA A 40 -24.14 2.85 8.51
C ALA A 40 -23.93 1.77 9.57
N VAL A 41 -24.25 2.07 10.82
CA VAL A 41 -24.07 1.18 11.96
C VAL A 41 -25.42 0.77 12.52
N THR A 42 -25.67 -0.52 12.58
CA THR A 42 -26.88 -1.10 13.18
C THR A 42 -26.61 -1.52 14.61
N PHE A 43 -27.41 -1.01 15.53
CA PHE A 43 -27.36 -1.33 16.96
C PHE A 43 -28.59 -2.10 17.37
N ASP A 44 -28.40 -3.14 18.18
CA ASP A 44 -29.47 -3.89 18.83
C ASP A 44 -29.07 -4.18 20.28
N GLY A 45 -29.98 -3.91 21.23
CA GLY A 45 -29.71 -4.06 22.66
C GLY A 45 -28.46 -3.31 23.15
N GLY A 46 -28.13 -2.15 22.55
CA GLY A 46 -26.97 -1.35 22.88
C GLY A 46 -25.64 -1.89 22.33
N ARG A 47 -25.67 -2.86 21.41
CA ARG A 47 -24.49 -3.46 20.80
C ARG A 47 -24.45 -3.24 19.28
N ILE A 48 -23.24 -3.10 18.74
CA ILE A 48 -23.02 -3.09 17.29
C ILE A 48 -23.34 -4.49 16.73
N GLN A 49 -24.30 -4.55 15.82
CA GLN A 49 -24.66 -5.78 15.09
C GLN A 49 -24.05 -5.81 13.70
N ALA A 50 -23.99 -4.64 13.03
CA ALA A 50 -23.44 -4.51 11.69
C ALA A 50 -22.81 -3.15 11.48
N ILE A 51 -21.82 -3.09 10.62
CA ILE A 51 -21.22 -1.86 10.11
C ILE A 51 -21.14 -2.01 8.59
N ASP A 52 -21.87 -1.19 7.85
CA ASP A 52 -21.88 -1.17 6.39
C ASP A 52 -21.21 0.11 5.89
N ILE A 53 -20.15 -0.05 5.10
CA ILE A 53 -19.45 1.09 4.50
C ILE A 53 -20.28 1.59 3.31
N ARG A 54 -20.90 2.77 3.46
CA ARG A 54 -21.75 3.40 2.44
C ARG A 54 -20.95 4.16 1.40
N LYS A 55 -19.84 4.78 1.84
CA LYS A 55 -18.95 5.57 0.99
C LYS A 55 -17.52 5.44 1.49
N SER A 56 -16.59 5.18 0.58
CA SER A 56 -15.15 5.28 0.81
C SER A 56 -14.44 5.39 -0.52
N ASN A 57 -13.49 6.34 -0.62
CA ASN A 57 -12.55 6.47 -1.72
C ASN A 57 -11.14 6.02 -1.29
N GLU A 58 -11.02 5.38 -0.11
CA GLU A 58 -9.75 4.91 0.40
C GLU A 58 -9.16 3.80 -0.47
N ASN A 59 -7.84 3.75 -0.55
CA ASN A 59 -7.14 2.71 -1.30
C ASN A 59 -7.47 1.32 -0.73
N PRO A 60 -8.08 0.41 -1.49
CA PRO A 60 -8.58 -0.87 -0.99
C PRO A 60 -7.49 -1.83 -0.51
N ILE A 61 -6.25 -1.73 -1.00
CA ILE A 61 -5.13 -2.55 -0.49
C ILE A 61 -4.67 -2.03 0.88
N LEU A 62 -4.55 -0.72 1.07
CA LEU A 62 -4.14 -0.14 2.34
C LEU A 62 -5.25 -0.20 3.37
N ALA A 63 -6.46 0.19 2.99
CA ALA A 63 -7.61 0.26 3.88
C ALA A 63 -8.46 -1.03 3.93
N GLY A 64 -8.16 -2.02 3.10
CA GLY A 64 -8.93 -3.27 3.05
C GLY A 64 -9.09 -3.92 4.41
N LYS A 65 -8.03 -4.01 5.22
CA LYS A 65 -8.07 -4.55 6.56
C LYS A 65 -8.84 -3.68 7.56
N VAL A 66 -8.94 -2.38 7.31
CA VAL A 66 -9.78 -1.48 8.11
C VAL A 66 -11.25 -1.83 7.92
N PHE A 67 -11.66 -2.04 6.67
CA PHE A 67 -13.05 -2.34 6.33
C PHE A 67 -13.44 -3.82 6.45
N THR A 68 -12.50 -4.67 6.83
CA THR A 68 -12.72 -6.09 7.14
C THR A 68 -12.31 -6.39 8.59
N GLU A 69 -11.04 -6.67 8.86
CA GLU A 69 -10.56 -7.15 10.16
C GLU A 69 -10.86 -6.18 11.31
N MET A 70 -10.61 -4.88 11.12
CA MET A 70 -10.87 -3.86 12.15
C MET A 70 -12.38 -3.66 12.35
N LYS A 71 -13.16 -3.61 11.28
CA LYS A 71 -14.62 -3.56 11.32
C LYS A 71 -15.20 -4.76 12.11
N ASP A 72 -14.76 -5.97 11.79
CA ASP A 72 -15.22 -7.20 12.47
C ASP A 72 -14.85 -7.21 13.96
N ALA A 73 -13.66 -6.67 14.28
CA ALA A 73 -13.24 -6.50 15.67
C ALA A 73 -14.10 -5.47 16.42
N MET A 74 -14.51 -4.36 15.77
CA MET A 74 -15.43 -3.38 16.35
C MET A 74 -16.79 -4.01 16.69
N ILE A 75 -17.35 -4.80 15.79
CA ILE A 75 -18.61 -5.53 16.01
C ILE A 75 -18.43 -6.51 17.17
N LYS A 76 -17.41 -7.36 17.12
CA LYS A 76 -17.14 -8.40 18.10
C LYS A 76 -16.99 -7.85 19.52
N HIS A 77 -16.25 -6.76 19.67
CA HIS A 77 -15.92 -6.18 20.97
C HIS A 77 -16.82 -5.02 21.39
N ASN A 78 -17.79 -4.65 20.57
CA ASN A 78 -18.71 -3.54 20.79
C ASN A 78 -18.01 -2.21 21.06
N THR A 79 -16.97 -1.90 20.30
CA THR A 79 -16.16 -0.70 20.48
C THR A 79 -15.72 -0.09 19.15
N ALA A 80 -15.61 1.23 19.10
CA ALA A 80 -14.93 1.92 18.02
C ALA A 80 -13.41 2.04 18.27
N ASP A 81 -12.95 1.89 19.50
CA ASP A 81 -11.56 2.10 19.89
C ASP A 81 -10.73 0.80 19.73
N ILE A 82 -10.59 0.38 18.50
CA ILE A 82 -9.68 -0.71 18.07
C ILE A 82 -8.37 -0.08 17.57
N ASP A 83 -7.22 -0.71 17.79
CA ASP A 83 -5.92 -0.24 17.28
C ASP A 83 -5.98 0.04 15.77
N ALA A 84 -5.25 1.06 15.33
CA ALA A 84 -5.14 1.37 13.91
C ALA A 84 -4.47 0.23 13.15
N VAL A 85 -4.97 -0.07 11.97
CA VAL A 85 -4.29 -0.93 11.02
C VAL A 85 -3.00 -0.25 10.57
N THR A 86 -1.86 -0.89 10.81
CA THR A 86 -0.55 -0.33 10.44
C THR A 86 -0.49 -0.05 8.94
N GLY A 87 -0.07 1.16 8.59
CA GLY A 87 -0.04 1.63 7.19
C GLY A 87 -1.37 2.22 6.68
N ALA A 88 -2.45 2.14 7.47
CA ALA A 88 -3.76 2.69 7.15
C ALA A 88 -4.34 3.52 8.32
N THR A 89 -3.49 4.28 9.02
CA THR A 89 -3.88 5.02 10.23
C THR A 89 -5.02 6.00 9.96
N VAL A 90 -4.92 6.81 8.91
CA VAL A 90 -5.94 7.81 8.56
C VAL A 90 -7.28 7.14 8.24
N SER A 91 -7.28 6.07 7.46
CA SER A 91 -8.50 5.29 7.16
C SER A 91 -9.07 4.60 8.42
N SER A 92 -8.20 4.15 9.34
CA SER A 92 -8.61 3.59 10.62
C SER A 92 -9.28 4.63 11.52
N ASP A 93 -8.72 5.83 11.59
CA ASP A 93 -9.30 6.95 12.35
C ASP A 93 -10.62 7.40 11.73
N ALA A 94 -10.72 7.41 10.40
CA ALA A 94 -11.96 7.72 9.70
C ALA A 94 -13.08 6.72 10.09
N LEU A 95 -12.80 5.42 10.06
CA LEU A 95 -13.79 4.41 10.48
C LEU A 95 -14.15 4.52 11.97
N ARG A 96 -13.17 4.75 12.86
CA ARG A 96 -13.43 4.99 14.29
C ARG A 96 -14.39 6.15 14.50
N ASN A 97 -14.12 7.28 13.85
CA ASN A 97 -14.91 8.48 13.97
C ASN A 97 -16.32 8.28 13.41
N ALA A 98 -16.45 7.61 12.27
CA ALA A 98 -17.76 7.27 11.70
C ALA A 98 -18.60 6.40 12.65
N VAL A 99 -17.99 5.36 13.25
CA VAL A 99 -18.69 4.48 14.20
C VAL A 99 -19.04 5.22 15.51
N LYS A 100 -18.16 6.08 16.02
CA LYS A 100 -18.43 6.91 17.21
C LYS A 100 -19.58 7.89 16.97
N GLU A 101 -19.58 8.55 15.82
CA GLU A 101 -20.66 9.46 15.45
C GLU A 101 -22.01 8.74 15.31
N ALA A 102 -22.00 7.57 14.64
CA ALA A 102 -23.21 6.76 14.52
C ALA A 102 -23.74 6.30 15.90
N ALA A 103 -22.85 5.86 16.80
CA ALA A 103 -23.22 5.47 18.16
C ALA A 103 -23.81 6.63 18.97
N ALA A 104 -23.22 7.82 18.85
CA ALA A 104 -23.74 9.03 19.49
C ALA A 104 -25.15 9.39 19.00
N LYS A 105 -25.40 9.32 17.68
CA LYS A 105 -26.74 9.53 17.08
C LYS A 105 -27.77 8.50 17.55
N ALA A 106 -27.34 7.27 17.78
CA ALA A 106 -28.19 6.18 18.28
C ALA A 106 -28.36 6.21 19.81
N GLY A 107 -27.67 7.09 20.55
CA GLY A 107 -27.66 7.09 22.01
C GLY A 107 -27.01 5.85 22.64
N VAL A 108 -26.11 5.19 21.92
CA VAL A 108 -25.43 3.96 22.36
C VAL A 108 -24.05 4.28 22.94
N THR A 109 -23.78 3.74 24.12
CA THR A 109 -22.43 3.78 24.74
C THR A 109 -21.65 2.55 24.34
N LEU A 110 -20.52 2.79 23.66
CA LEU A 110 -19.61 1.72 23.23
C LEU A 110 -18.68 1.31 24.35
N ALA A 111 -18.12 0.08 24.27
CA ALA A 111 -17.09 -0.40 25.17
C ALA A 111 -15.77 0.39 25.00
N GLY A 112 -14.87 0.27 25.99
CA GLY A 112 -13.55 0.89 25.96
C GLY A 112 -12.60 0.30 24.91
N PRO A 113 -11.34 0.81 24.85
CA PRO A 113 -10.35 0.41 23.86
C PRO A 113 -10.00 -1.07 23.89
N VAL A 114 -9.82 -1.68 22.73
CA VAL A 114 -9.37 -3.07 22.55
C VAL A 114 -8.25 -3.12 21.52
N ALA A 115 -7.12 -3.74 21.89
CA ALA A 115 -6.04 -4.00 20.95
C ALA A 115 -6.44 -5.10 19.95
N LEU A 116 -6.18 -4.86 18.66
CA LEU A 116 -6.29 -5.91 17.65
C LEU A 116 -5.28 -7.03 17.97
N LEU A 117 -5.78 -8.25 18.11
CA LEU A 117 -4.89 -9.42 18.19
C LEU A 117 -4.19 -9.56 16.81
N LYS A 118 -2.89 -9.21 16.79
CA LYS A 118 -2.06 -9.38 15.60
C LYS A 118 -2.02 -10.87 15.25
N ARG A 119 -2.62 -11.26 14.13
CA ARG A 119 -2.33 -12.57 13.55
C ARG A 119 -0.92 -12.47 12.95
N ALA A 120 0.05 -13.10 13.61
CA ALA A 120 1.37 -13.24 13.02
C ALA A 120 1.27 -14.01 11.70
N PRO A 121 1.85 -13.51 10.59
CA PRO A 121 1.92 -14.28 9.35
C PRO A 121 2.61 -15.62 9.64
N LYS A 122 2.12 -16.71 9.03
CA LYS A 122 2.76 -18.02 9.17
C LYS A 122 4.10 -18.00 8.41
N VAL A 123 5.20 -18.09 9.13
CA VAL A 123 6.50 -18.36 8.53
C VAL A 123 6.60 -19.86 8.25
N PRO A 124 6.91 -20.27 7.01
CA PRO A 124 7.10 -21.68 6.70
C PRO A 124 8.20 -22.32 7.56
N GLU A 125 8.05 -23.59 7.89
CA GLU A 125 9.06 -24.34 8.66
C GLU A 125 10.38 -24.46 7.88
N THR A 126 10.30 -24.57 6.55
CA THR A 126 11.47 -24.67 5.67
C THR A 126 11.70 -23.33 4.96
N ASN A 127 12.78 -22.64 5.31
CA ASN A 127 13.16 -21.33 4.76
C ASN A 127 14.26 -21.45 3.70
N VAL A 128 14.16 -22.45 2.80
CA VAL A 128 15.11 -22.66 1.69
C VAL A 128 14.38 -22.43 0.36
N TYR A 129 14.86 -21.46 -0.40
CA TYR A 129 14.29 -21.00 -1.66
C TYR A 129 15.36 -20.99 -2.77
N ASP A 130 14.93 -20.83 -4.00
CA ASP A 130 15.85 -20.53 -5.09
C ASP A 130 16.28 -19.07 -5.02
N VAL A 131 15.32 -18.17 -4.83
CA VAL A 131 15.57 -16.74 -4.71
C VAL A 131 14.81 -16.18 -3.50
N VAL A 132 15.46 -15.33 -2.74
CA VAL A 132 14.83 -14.50 -1.71
C VAL A 132 14.74 -13.07 -2.23
N VAL A 133 13.54 -12.49 -2.23
CA VAL A 133 13.31 -11.10 -2.63
C VAL A 133 13.01 -10.27 -1.38
N ILE A 134 13.72 -9.17 -1.20
CA ILE A 134 13.51 -8.24 -0.11
C ILE A 134 12.74 -7.04 -0.66
N GLY A 135 11.51 -6.85 -0.22
CA GLY A 135 10.58 -5.82 -0.68
C GLY A 135 9.52 -6.35 -1.66
N ALA A 136 8.26 -6.09 -1.36
CA ALA A 136 7.10 -6.48 -2.16
C ALA A 136 6.47 -5.28 -2.90
N GLY A 137 7.29 -4.35 -3.38
CA GLY A 137 6.93 -3.37 -4.40
C GLY A 137 6.89 -4.00 -5.79
N GLY A 138 6.61 -3.21 -6.84
CA GLY A 138 6.48 -3.72 -8.21
C GLY A 138 7.64 -4.60 -8.68
N ALA A 139 8.88 -4.25 -8.34
CA ALA A 139 10.09 -4.99 -8.70
C ALA A 139 10.22 -6.36 -7.99
N GLY A 140 9.55 -6.56 -6.84
CA GLY A 140 9.65 -7.78 -6.03
C GLY A 140 8.88 -8.98 -6.59
N PHE A 141 7.96 -8.79 -7.51
CA PHE A 141 7.05 -9.85 -7.98
C PHE A 141 7.56 -10.67 -9.17
N ALA A 142 8.74 -10.40 -9.69
CA ALA A 142 9.31 -11.10 -10.85
C ALA A 142 10.30 -12.20 -10.40
N GLY A 143 9.96 -13.50 -10.53
CA GLY A 143 10.92 -14.56 -10.20
C GLY A 143 10.43 -16.02 -10.21
N ALA A 144 11.37 -16.98 -10.00
CA ALA A 144 11.20 -18.43 -9.99
C ALA A 144 10.63 -18.97 -8.65
N LYS A 145 11.12 -20.07 -8.05
CA LYS A 145 10.70 -20.52 -6.72
C LYS A 145 11.16 -19.51 -5.64
N VAL A 146 10.28 -18.58 -5.25
CA VAL A 146 10.61 -17.34 -4.56
C VAL A 146 9.89 -17.23 -3.21
N VAL A 147 10.52 -16.56 -2.27
CA VAL A 147 9.84 -15.91 -1.15
C VAL A 147 10.04 -14.39 -1.22
N LEU A 148 8.99 -13.64 -0.96
CA LEU A 148 9.04 -12.18 -0.80
C LEU A 148 8.96 -11.85 0.68
N LEU A 149 9.92 -11.06 1.16
CA LEU A 149 9.95 -10.54 2.52
C LEU A 149 9.60 -9.06 2.49
N GLU A 150 8.51 -8.69 3.14
CA GLU A 150 8.04 -7.30 3.24
C GLU A 150 7.98 -6.88 4.69
N LYS A 151 8.65 -5.78 5.05
CA LYS A 151 8.67 -5.28 6.43
C LYS A 151 7.36 -4.63 6.85
N MET A 152 6.63 -4.07 5.88
CA MET A 152 5.34 -3.45 6.12
C MET A 152 4.23 -4.50 6.22
N PRO A 153 3.09 -4.19 6.84
CA PRO A 153 1.95 -5.12 6.92
C PRO A 153 1.24 -5.32 5.58
N ASN A 154 1.47 -4.42 4.63
CA ASN A 154 0.88 -4.43 3.29
C ASN A 154 1.97 -4.42 2.23
N VAL A 155 1.70 -5.08 1.11
CA VAL A 155 2.56 -5.07 -0.08
C VAL A 155 2.38 -3.79 -0.90
N GLY A 156 3.30 -3.52 -1.81
CA GLY A 156 3.19 -2.49 -2.83
C GLY A 156 4.14 -1.30 -2.65
N GLY A 157 4.49 -0.94 -1.41
CA GLY A 157 5.38 0.19 -1.14
C GLY A 157 4.99 1.46 -1.91
N ASN A 158 5.97 2.21 -2.42
CA ASN A 158 5.72 3.41 -3.21
C ASN A 158 5.03 3.13 -4.56
N SER A 159 5.22 1.93 -5.12
CA SER A 159 4.53 1.55 -6.37
C SER A 159 3.01 1.61 -6.23
N LEU A 160 2.48 1.25 -5.04
CA LEU A 160 1.04 1.25 -4.77
C LEU A 160 0.40 2.65 -4.85
N VAL A 161 1.15 3.67 -4.44
CA VAL A 161 0.67 5.06 -4.33
C VAL A 161 1.11 5.96 -5.48
N SER A 162 1.76 5.37 -6.51
CA SER A 162 2.16 6.07 -7.73
C SER A 162 1.05 6.05 -8.78
N GLY A 163 1.13 6.92 -9.81
CA GLY A 163 0.30 6.83 -11.02
C GLY A 163 0.60 5.58 -11.86
N ALA A 164 1.80 5.02 -11.68
CA ALA A 164 2.29 3.78 -12.30
C ALA A 164 2.30 3.76 -13.84
N GLU A 165 2.48 4.90 -14.45
CA GLU A 165 2.66 5.01 -15.88
C GLU A 165 3.95 4.29 -16.32
N MET A 166 3.90 3.62 -17.46
CA MET A 166 5.04 2.91 -18.06
C MET A 166 5.37 3.47 -19.44
N ALA A 167 6.49 4.18 -19.55
CA ALA A 167 6.97 4.64 -20.85
C ALA A 167 7.53 3.49 -21.69
N ALA A 168 6.98 3.24 -22.88
CA ALA A 168 7.43 2.20 -23.80
C ALA A 168 7.26 2.65 -25.25
N ALA A 169 8.37 2.84 -25.96
CA ALA A 169 8.32 3.23 -27.37
C ALA A 169 7.79 2.09 -28.25
N GLY A 170 6.92 2.42 -29.19
CA GLY A 170 6.33 1.46 -30.13
C GLY A 170 5.21 0.59 -29.52
N ASN A 171 4.63 1.02 -28.40
CA ASN A 171 3.59 0.26 -27.74
C ASN A 171 2.29 0.16 -28.56
N TRP A 172 1.40 -0.75 -28.16
CA TRP A 172 0.15 -1.06 -28.87
C TRP A 172 -0.85 0.11 -28.89
N VAL A 173 -0.81 0.99 -27.86
CA VAL A 173 -1.69 2.16 -27.79
C VAL A 173 -1.20 3.23 -28.77
N GLN A 174 0.11 3.45 -28.89
CA GLN A 174 0.67 4.33 -29.92
C GLN A 174 0.26 3.88 -31.33
N LYS A 175 0.34 2.58 -31.63
CA LYS A 175 -0.10 2.03 -32.93
C LYS A 175 -1.58 2.30 -33.19
N LYS A 176 -2.43 2.09 -32.17
CA LYS A 176 -3.87 2.36 -32.23
C LYS A 176 -4.18 3.84 -32.49
N LEU A 177 -3.43 4.74 -31.86
CA LEU A 177 -3.61 6.19 -31.97
C LEU A 177 -2.93 6.81 -33.21
N GLY A 178 -2.22 6.02 -34.03
CA GLY A 178 -1.47 6.52 -35.17
C GLY A 178 -0.28 7.40 -34.79
N ILE A 179 0.32 7.19 -33.60
CA ILE A 179 1.51 7.90 -33.18
C ILE A 179 2.73 7.27 -33.84
N GLU A 180 3.25 7.95 -34.83
CA GLU A 180 4.40 7.51 -35.64
C GLU A 180 5.71 8.16 -35.21
N GLY A 181 6.85 7.59 -35.67
CA GLY A 181 8.18 8.14 -35.49
C GLY A 181 8.71 8.04 -34.05
N ASP A 182 8.14 7.20 -33.21
CA ASP A 182 8.74 6.83 -31.92
C ASP A 182 9.63 5.59 -32.07
N SER A 183 10.69 5.52 -31.29
CA SER A 183 11.64 4.41 -31.31
C SER A 183 12.36 4.25 -29.98
N VAL A 184 12.96 3.09 -29.77
CA VAL A 184 13.85 2.82 -28.61
C VAL A 184 14.99 3.86 -28.56
N GLU A 185 15.56 4.22 -29.71
CA GLU A 185 16.64 5.23 -29.79
C GLU A 185 16.14 6.62 -29.36
N LEU A 186 14.97 7.04 -29.83
CA LEU A 186 14.39 8.31 -29.42
C LEU A 186 14.04 8.32 -27.94
N HIS A 187 13.52 7.21 -27.43
CA HIS A 187 13.26 7.04 -25.98
C HIS A 187 14.54 7.13 -25.16
N TYR A 188 15.64 6.54 -25.63
CA TYR A 188 16.95 6.65 -25.00
C TYR A 188 17.44 8.11 -24.96
N GLN A 189 17.37 8.81 -26.10
CA GLN A 189 17.81 10.20 -26.20
C GLN A 189 17.00 11.13 -25.29
N ASP A 190 15.68 10.97 -25.29
CA ASP A 190 14.79 11.74 -24.41
C ASP A 190 15.13 11.50 -22.92
N THR A 191 15.36 10.23 -22.54
CA THR A 191 15.69 9.86 -21.16
C THR A 191 17.04 10.44 -20.72
N MET A 192 18.06 10.31 -21.55
CA MET A 192 19.38 10.86 -21.26
C MET A 192 19.36 12.38 -21.17
N LYS A 193 18.69 13.04 -22.14
CA LYS A 193 18.54 14.50 -22.15
C LYS A 193 17.74 15.01 -20.96
N GLY A 194 16.59 14.38 -20.65
CA GLY A 194 15.76 14.74 -19.50
C GLY A 194 16.46 14.54 -18.15
N GLY A 195 17.41 13.61 -18.08
CA GLY A 195 18.28 13.36 -16.93
C GLY A 195 19.58 14.13 -16.93
N ASP A 196 19.74 15.22 -17.68
CA ASP A 196 20.97 16.02 -17.81
C ASP A 196 22.23 15.18 -18.13
N MET A 197 22.05 14.09 -18.88
CA MET A 197 23.12 13.13 -19.21
C MET A 197 23.80 12.48 -17.98
N LYS A 198 23.16 12.50 -16.82
CA LYS A 198 23.69 11.92 -15.57
C LYS A 198 23.43 10.43 -15.41
N GLY A 199 22.49 9.87 -16.20
CA GLY A 199 22.23 8.44 -16.20
C GLY A 199 23.40 7.63 -16.75
N ASP A 200 23.62 6.41 -16.21
CA ASP A 200 24.55 5.47 -16.84
C ASP A 200 23.99 5.05 -18.21
N PRO A 201 24.74 5.30 -19.31
CA PRO A 201 24.25 5.03 -20.66
C PRO A 201 23.87 3.56 -20.90
N ALA A 202 24.60 2.59 -20.32
CA ALA A 202 24.33 1.18 -20.49
C ALA A 202 23.07 0.76 -19.75
N VAL A 203 22.85 1.28 -18.54
CA VAL A 203 21.64 1.02 -17.74
C VAL A 203 20.42 1.63 -18.42
N VAL A 204 20.50 2.89 -18.87
CA VAL A 204 19.40 3.56 -19.59
C VAL A 204 19.08 2.81 -20.88
N ARG A 205 20.10 2.37 -21.64
CA ARG A 205 19.93 1.59 -22.86
C ARG A 205 19.15 0.29 -22.57
N THR A 206 19.60 -0.47 -21.56
CA THR A 206 18.92 -1.68 -21.13
C THR A 206 17.46 -1.45 -20.75
N MET A 207 17.20 -0.36 -20.02
CA MET A 207 15.83 0.01 -19.59
C MET A 207 14.93 0.27 -20.80
N VAL A 208 15.33 1.12 -21.74
CA VAL A 208 14.47 1.50 -22.88
C VAL A 208 14.26 0.34 -23.87
N GLU A 209 15.27 -0.53 -24.06
CA GLU A 209 15.16 -1.73 -24.91
C GLU A 209 14.19 -2.75 -24.33
N ASN A 210 14.08 -2.85 -23.01
CA ASN A 210 13.22 -3.80 -22.34
C ASN A 210 11.88 -3.21 -21.87
N ALA A 211 11.64 -1.92 -22.08
CA ALA A 211 10.41 -1.26 -21.63
C ALA A 211 9.15 -1.84 -22.29
N LEU A 212 9.15 -2.03 -23.60
CA LEU A 212 8.01 -2.60 -24.33
C LEU A 212 7.79 -4.09 -23.95
N PRO A 213 8.80 -4.97 -23.99
CA PRO A 213 8.65 -6.35 -23.50
C PRO A 213 8.11 -6.45 -22.07
N ALA A 214 8.57 -5.58 -21.18
CA ALA A 214 8.08 -5.55 -19.79
C ALA A 214 6.60 -5.13 -19.71
N ALA A 215 6.20 -4.13 -20.47
CA ALA A 215 4.80 -3.68 -20.53
C ALA A 215 3.89 -4.76 -21.12
N GLU A 216 4.33 -5.44 -22.19
CA GLU A 216 3.61 -6.58 -22.78
C GLU A 216 3.49 -7.74 -21.80
N TRP A 217 4.55 -8.05 -21.05
CA TRP A 217 4.50 -9.08 -20.00
C TRP A 217 3.50 -8.68 -18.89
N CYS A 218 3.47 -7.42 -18.46
CA CYS A 218 2.49 -6.94 -17.50
C CYS A 218 1.05 -7.11 -18.02
N ARG A 219 0.80 -6.81 -19.30
CA ARG A 219 -0.52 -6.97 -19.93
C ARG A 219 -0.88 -8.45 -20.12
N ASP A 220 -0.01 -9.22 -20.78
CA ASP A 220 -0.37 -10.54 -21.32
C ASP A 220 -0.21 -11.66 -20.32
N VAL A 221 0.73 -11.54 -19.38
CA VAL A 221 1.08 -12.60 -18.41
C VAL A 221 0.54 -12.29 -17.00
N ILE A 222 0.60 -11.04 -16.59
CA ILE A 222 0.13 -10.59 -15.28
C ILE A 222 -1.34 -10.18 -15.34
N GLY A 223 -1.80 -9.68 -16.49
CA GLY A 223 -3.19 -9.26 -16.69
C GLY A 223 -3.46 -7.84 -16.21
N VAL A 224 -2.44 -6.97 -16.25
CA VAL A 224 -2.64 -5.53 -16.01
C VAL A 224 -3.41 -4.94 -17.20
N GLU A 225 -4.48 -4.23 -16.90
CA GLU A 225 -5.27 -3.53 -17.90
C GLU A 225 -4.77 -2.10 -18.06
N PHE A 226 -4.67 -1.62 -19.30
CA PHE A 226 -4.24 -0.27 -19.63
C PHE A 226 -5.35 0.52 -20.30
N GLN A 227 -5.28 1.83 -20.18
CA GLN A 227 -6.16 2.75 -20.90
C GLN A 227 -5.86 2.71 -22.41
N GLU A 228 -6.80 3.22 -23.19
CA GLU A 228 -6.66 3.30 -24.64
C GLU A 228 -6.04 4.63 -25.10
N ASP A 229 -5.37 5.33 -24.21
CA ASP A 229 -4.62 6.55 -24.46
C ASP A 229 -3.20 6.45 -23.88
N ASN A 230 -2.30 7.30 -24.37
CA ASN A 230 -0.94 7.45 -23.87
C ASN A 230 -0.73 8.85 -23.32
N LEU A 231 -0.04 8.91 -22.17
CA LEU A 231 0.34 10.18 -21.56
C LEU A 231 1.62 10.73 -22.19
N PHE A 232 1.65 12.04 -22.36
CA PHE A 232 2.84 12.80 -22.71
C PHE A 232 3.55 13.26 -21.44
N PHE A 233 4.66 12.63 -21.11
CA PHE A 233 5.46 13.00 -19.93
C PHE A 233 6.48 14.08 -20.27
N GLY A 234 6.76 14.97 -19.33
CA GLY A 234 7.79 16.01 -19.47
C GLY A 234 9.16 15.42 -19.80
N GLY A 235 9.83 15.99 -20.78
CA GLY A 235 11.11 15.49 -21.30
C GLY A 235 10.98 14.45 -22.42
N HIS A 236 9.81 13.86 -22.63
CA HIS A 236 9.56 12.97 -23.76
C HIS A 236 9.16 13.75 -25.01
N SER A 237 9.66 13.35 -26.15
CA SER A 237 9.30 13.93 -27.47
C SER A 237 8.07 13.27 -28.10
N LYS A 238 7.59 12.17 -27.55
CA LYS A 238 6.40 11.41 -28.00
C LYS A 238 5.52 10.99 -26.83
N LYS A 239 4.21 10.91 -27.07
CA LYS A 239 3.26 10.25 -26.15
C LYS A 239 3.53 8.75 -26.15
N ARG A 240 4.23 8.22 -25.14
CA ARG A 240 4.63 6.81 -25.03
C ARG A 240 4.31 6.15 -23.70
N SER A 241 3.83 6.91 -22.73
CA SER A 241 3.55 6.36 -21.40
C SER A 241 2.19 5.70 -21.37
N LEU A 242 2.20 4.39 -21.18
CA LEU A 242 1.02 3.58 -20.94
C LEU A 242 0.44 3.90 -19.57
N ILE A 243 -0.85 4.09 -19.48
CA ILE A 243 -1.57 4.42 -18.24
C ILE A 243 -2.33 3.17 -17.79
N PRO A 244 -2.14 2.67 -16.55
CA PRO A 244 -3.00 1.61 -16.04
C PRO A 244 -4.46 2.08 -15.99
N LYS A 245 -5.42 1.17 -16.10
CA LYS A 245 -6.85 1.49 -16.27
C LYS A 245 -7.41 2.40 -15.17
N GLY A 246 -7.01 2.18 -13.94
CA GLY A 246 -7.39 3.00 -12.78
C GLY A 246 -6.47 4.19 -12.53
N ALA A 247 -5.47 4.45 -13.40
CA ALA A 247 -4.46 5.51 -13.25
C ALA A 247 -3.73 5.46 -11.89
N THR A 248 -3.44 4.25 -11.39
CA THR A 248 -2.82 4.05 -10.08
C THR A 248 -2.02 2.76 -10.01
N GLY A 249 -0.96 2.77 -9.20
CA GLY A 249 -0.16 1.58 -8.93
C GLY A 249 -0.92 0.43 -8.26
N LEU A 250 -2.10 0.70 -7.71
CA LEU A 250 -3.01 -0.31 -7.20
C LEU A 250 -3.32 -1.39 -8.26
N ASP A 251 -3.49 -0.99 -9.52
CA ASP A 251 -3.79 -1.92 -10.62
C ASP A 251 -2.68 -2.96 -10.78
N PHE A 252 -1.42 -2.52 -10.74
CA PHE A 252 -0.26 -3.40 -10.80
C PHE A 252 -0.17 -4.31 -9.58
N ILE A 253 -0.22 -3.73 -8.38
CA ILE A 253 -0.01 -4.48 -7.13
C ILE A 253 -1.10 -5.52 -6.92
N THR A 254 -2.36 -5.21 -7.28
CA THR A 254 -3.46 -6.17 -7.24
C THR A 254 -3.21 -7.37 -8.16
N LYS A 255 -2.85 -7.10 -9.41
CA LYS A 255 -2.61 -8.16 -10.40
C LYS A 255 -1.34 -8.95 -10.07
N PHE A 256 -0.26 -8.31 -9.64
CA PHE A 256 0.95 -9.00 -9.19
C PHE A 256 0.69 -9.89 -7.98
N SER A 257 -0.05 -9.41 -6.98
CA SER A 257 -0.40 -10.19 -5.79
C SER A 257 -1.20 -11.44 -6.16
N ALA A 258 -2.21 -11.30 -7.01
CA ALA A 258 -2.99 -12.42 -7.51
C ALA A 258 -2.14 -13.41 -8.34
N ALA A 259 -1.22 -12.89 -9.15
CA ALA A 259 -0.31 -13.72 -9.94
C ALA A 259 0.70 -14.47 -9.05
N ALA A 260 1.16 -13.87 -7.96
CA ALA A 260 2.02 -14.50 -6.98
C ALA A 260 1.29 -15.64 -6.24
N GLU A 261 0.08 -15.37 -5.78
CA GLU A 261 -0.77 -16.36 -5.12
C GLU A 261 -1.05 -17.57 -6.04
N LYS A 262 -1.45 -17.32 -7.29
CA LYS A 262 -1.69 -18.36 -8.30
C LYS A 262 -0.46 -19.24 -8.55
N ARG A 263 0.75 -18.69 -8.38
CA ARG A 263 2.03 -19.41 -8.56
C ARG A 263 2.57 -20.00 -7.26
N GLY A 264 1.84 -19.90 -6.16
CA GLY A 264 2.28 -20.39 -4.85
C GLY A 264 3.50 -19.66 -4.28
N ILE A 265 3.73 -18.40 -4.68
CA ILE A 265 4.82 -17.59 -4.16
C ILE A 265 4.43 -17.09 -2.77
N SER A 266 5.24 -17.42 -1.78
CA SER A 266 5.02 -16.97 -0.40
C SER A 266 5.38 -15.49 -0.25
N ILE A 267 4.44 -14.67 0.22
CA ILE A 267 4.67 -13.29 0.61
C ILE A 267 4.56 -13.21 2.13
N ILE A 268 5.63 -12.83 2.80
CA ILE A 268 5.68 -12.74 4.25
C ILE A 268 5.78 -11.25 4.64
N THR A 269 4.67 -10.68 5.07
CA THR A 269 4.60 -9.31 5.57
C THR A 269 5.04 -9.21 7.03
N ASN A 270 5.31 -8.00 7.53
CA ASN A 270 5.90 -7.73 8.84
C ASN A 270 7.26 -8.43 9.06
N MET A 271 7.92 -8.85 7.98
CA MET A 271 9.22 -9.53 7.99
C MET A 271 10.30 -8.56 7.55
N LYS A 272 11.01 -7.97 8.51
CA LYS A 272 12.08 -7.00 8.27
C LYS A 272 13.38 -7.72 7.97
N ALA A 273 13.88 -7.62 6.74
CA ALA A 273 15.23 -8.04 6.38
C ALA A 273 16.27 -7.09 7.04
N GLU A 274 17.31 -7.65 7.63
CA GLU A 274 18.31 -6.90 8.39
C GLU A 274 19.74 -7.14 7.93
N GLU A 275 20.06 -8.33 7.40
CA GLU A 275 21.43 -8.71 7.05
C GLU A 275 21.45 -9.66 5.86
N LEU A 276 22.40 -9.46 4.96
CA LEU A 276 22.69 -10.40 3.87
C LEU A 276 23.71 -11.45 4.37
N VAL A 277 23.38 -12.71 4.20
CA VAL A 277 24.25 -13.83 4.56
C VAL A 277 25.19 -14.15 3.42
N ARG A 278 26.51 -14.29 3.70
CA ARG A 278 27.52 -14.72 2.72
C ARG A 278 28.15 -16.05 3.13
N ASP A 279 28.55 -16.84 2.16
CA ASP A 279 29.39 -18.00 2.35
C ASP A 279 30.89 -17.63 2.42
N ALA A 280 31.74 -18.62 2.61
CA ALA A 280 33.19 -18.43 2.69
C ALA A 280 33.82 -17.86 1.40
N SER A 281 33.15 -17.98 0.25
CA SER A 281 33.59 -17.40 -1.03
C SER A 281 33.18 -15.93 -1.17
N GLY A 282 32.37 -15.40 -0.25
CA GLY A 282 31.81 -14.05 -0.30
C GLY A 282 30.49 -13.96 -1.06
N ARG A 283 29.97 -15.07 -1.61
CA ARG A 283 28.69 -15.10 -2.31
C ARG A 283 27.53 -14.91 -1.34
N VAL A 284 26.53 -14.10 -1.72
CA VAL A 284 25.30 -13.93 -0.96
C VAL A 284 24.42 -15.18 -1.12
N THR A 285 24.15 -15.87 -0.02
CA THR A 285 23.42 -17.14 0.06
C THR A 285 22.13 -17.05 0.88
N GLY A 286 21.76 -15.88 1.38
CA GLY A 286 20.54 -15.75 2.16
C GLY A 286 20.37 -14.39 2.82
N VAL A 287 19.33 -14.33 3.65
CA VAL A 287 18.90 -13.12 4.37
C VAL A 287 18.57 -13.49 5.80
N LYS A 288 19.04 -12.71 6.77
CA LYS A 288 18.51 -12.71 8.15
C LYS A 288 17.41 -11.65 8.24
N ALA A 289 16.30 -12.02 8.83
CA ALA A 289 15.14 -11.16 8.98
C ALA A 289 14.50 -11.35 10.36
N THR A 290 13.74 -10.35 10.79
CA THR A 290 13.06 -10.32 12.09
C THR A 290 11.57 -10.07 11.91
N MET A 291 10.74 -10.81 12.64
CA MET A 291 9.31 -10.60 12.75
C MET A 291 8.90 -10.81 14.22
N ASP A 292 8.20 -9.83 14.81
CA ASP A 292 7.73 -9.85 16.20
C ASP A 292 8.85 -10.22 17.21
N GLY A 293 10.06 -9.67 17.01
CA GLY A 293 11.24 -9.90 17.84
C GLY A 293 11.93 -11.26 17.62
N LYS A 294 11.36 -12.14 16.81
CA LYS A 294 11.95 -13.44 16.49
C LYS A 294 12.77 -13.34 15.20
N ARG A 295 13.99 -13.90 15.24
CA ARG A 295 14.90 -13.94 14.09
C ARG A 295 14.66 -15.18 13.24
N TYR A 296 14.78 -14.98 11.91
CA TYR A 296 14.65 -16.02 10.89
C TYR A 296 15.82 -15.90 9.92
N THR A 297 16.23 -17.02 9.36
CA THR A 297 17.18 -17.06 8.24
C THR A 297 16.52 -17.69 7.03
N PHE A 298 16.56 -16.97 5.91
CA PHE A 298 16.06 -17.41 4.62
C PHE A 298 17.25 -17.72 3.71
N SER A 299 17.39 -18.97 3.29
CA SER A 299 18.46 -19.39 2.39
C SER A 299 18.05 -19.24 0.93
N ALA A 300 18.95 -18.75 0.09
CA ALA A 300 18.78 -18.52 -1.33
C ALA A 300 19.81 -19.30 -2.14
N ARG A 301 19.40 -20.31 -2.89
CA ARG A 301 20.30 -21.15 -3.69
C ARG A 301 20.91 -20.42 -4.88
N LYS A 302 20.12 -19.53 -5.52
CA LYS A 302 20.53 -18.78 -6.72
C LYS A 302 20.96 -17.36 -6.39
N GLY A 303 20.29 -16.71 -5.45
CA GLY A 303 20.64 -15.35 -5.04
C GLY A 303 19.54 -14.61 -4.28
N VAL A 304 19.86 -13.40 -3.89
CA VAL A 304 18.97 -12.48 -3.21
C VAL A 304 18.73 -11.26 -4.10
N VAL A 305 17.48 -10.87 -4.28
CA VAL A 305 17.10 -9.64 -4.99
C VAL A 305 16.74 -8.59 -3.95
N ILE A 306 17.37 -7.43 -4.00
CA ILE A 306 17.03 -6.26 -3.18
C ILE A 306 16.10 -5.38 -4.00
N ALA A 307 14.84 -5.34 -3.62
CA ALA A 307 13.76 -4.56 -4.26
C ALA A 307 13.09 -3.60 -3.26
N THR A 308 13.86 -3.08 -2.30
CA THR A 308 13.38 -2.31 -1.14
C THR A 308 13.02 -0.86 -1.45
N GLY A 309 13.21 -0.42 -2.70
CA GLY A 309 13.05 0.99 -3.08
C GLY A 309 14.16 1.87 -2.53
N GLY A 310 13.87 3.16 -2.40
CA GLY A 310 14.82 4.17 -1.97
C GLY A 310 14.79 4.46 -0.46
N PHE A 311 15.22 5.69 -0.12
CA PHE A 311 15.38 6.14 1.27
C PHE A 311 14.67 7.47 1.57
N ALA A 312 13.74 7.89 0.74
CA ALA A 312 13.15 9.22 0.84
C ALA A 312 12.30 9.46 2.13
N ALA A 313 11.90 8.40 2.84
CA ALA A 313 11.30 8.53 4.18
C ALA A 313 12.33 8.68 5.31
N ASN A 314 13.63 8.46 5.03
CA ASN A 314 14.72 8.56 6.01
C ASN A 314 15.38 9.94 5.94
N VAL A 315 14.97 10.84 6.84
CA VAL A 315 15.49 12.22 6.89
C VAL A 315 17.02 12.24 7.06
N ALA A 316 17.57 11.43 7.95
CA ALA A 316 19.01 11.39 8.20
C ALA A 316 19.79 10.96 6.94
N MET A 317 19.34 9.94 6.23
CA MET A 317 19.97 9.46 5.00
C MET A 317 19.84 10.47 3.85
N ARG A 318 18.69 11.19 3.77
CA ARG A 318 18.54 12.31 2.82
C ARG A 318 19.50 13.44 3.11
N THR A 319 19.62 13.84 4.39
CA THR A 319 20.54 14.90 4.83
C THR A 319 22.00 14.55 4.55
N GLU A 320 22.38 13.27 4.80
CA GLU A 320 23.74 12.78 4.46
C GLU A 320 23.99 12.84 2.94
N ALA A 321 23.02 12.41 2.14
CA ALA A 321 23.15 12.37 0.70
C ALA A 321 23.10 13.76 0.05
N ASN A 322 22.26 14.66 0.55
CA ASN A 322 22.17 16.06 0.14
C ASN A 322 21.52 16.88 1.27
N PRO A 323 22.31 17.73 1.97
CA PRO A 323 21.83 18.52 3.11
C PRO A 323 20.63 19.42 2.79
N PHE A 324 20.47 19.82 1.53
CA PHE A 324 19.32 20.64 1.11
C PHE A 324 17.97 19.94 1.33
N TYR A 325 17.94 18.60 1.20
CA TYR A 325 16.71 17.79 1.34
C TYR A 325 16.55 17.17 2.75
N GLY A 326 17.14 17.79 3.76
CA GLY A 326 17.08 17.31 5.13
C GLY A 326 15.76 17.51 5.83
N ASP A 327 15.85 17.92 7.10
CA ASP A 327 14.66 18.22 7.91
C ASP A 327 13.90 19.44 7.32
N GLY A 328 12.57 19.38 7.41
CA GLY A 328 11.68 20.39 6.81
C GLY A 328 11.13 20.03 5.44
N PHE A 329 11.78 19.14 4.66
CA PHE A 329 11.18 18.59 3.44
C PHE A 329 10.18 17.49 3.76
N LYS A 330 8.93 17.68 3.35
CA LYS A 330 7.89 16.66 3.43
C LYS A 330 8.16 15.55 2.40
N THR A 331 7.55 14.40 2.61
CA THR A 331 7.64 13.28 1.67
C THR A 331 6.31 12.56 1.56
N THR A 332 5.95 12.18 0.34
CA THR A 332 4.79 11.30 0.06
C THR A 332 5.18 9.83 0.04
N ASN A 333 6.47 9.52 0.24
CA ASN A 333 6.94 8.14 0.27
C ASN A 333 6.31 7.37 1.42
N MET A 334 6.00 6.10 1.16
CA MET A 334 5.56 5.19 2.21
C MET A 334 6.62 5.08 3.32
N PRO A 335 6.20 4.92 4.60
CA PRO A 335 7.12 4.83 5.74
C PRO A 335 8.17 3.72 5.62
N GLY A 336 7.94 2.76 4.72
CA GLY A 336 8.87 1.70 4.40
C GLY A 336 10.13 2.15 3.63
N ALA A 337 10.15 3.32 3.00
CA ALA A 337 11.26 3.79 2.17
C ALA A 337 12.42 4.37 3.01
N MET A 338 13.05 3.54 3.84
CA MET A 338 14.06 3.93 4.82
C MET A 338 15.51 3.63 4.39
N GLY A 339 15.72 2.99 3.22
CA GLY A 339 17.05 2.71 2.69
C GLY A 339 17.79 1.51 3.29
N GLU A 340 17.10 0.64 4.03
CA GLU A 340 17.77 -0.51 4.68
C GLU A 340 18.41 -1.46 3.67
N GLY A 341 17.80 -1.67 2.49
CA GLY A 341 18.40 -2.50 1.44
C GLY A 341 19.73 -1.94 0.94
N ILE A 342 19.82 -0.61 0.78
CA ILE A 342 21.04 0.08 0.42
C ILE A 342 22.10 -0.13 1.52
N THR A 343 21.71 0.06 2.78
CA THR A 343 22.62 -0.16 3.93
C THR A 343 23.11 -1.60 4.00
N MET A 344 22.23 -2.59 3.84
CA MET A 344 22.63 -4.01 3.82
C MET A 344 23.63 -4.32 2.70
N ALA A 345 23.43 -3.75 1.52
CA ALA A 345 24.31 -3.93 0.38
C ALA A 345 25.69 -3.26 0.63
N LYS A 346 25.70 -2.01 1.14
CA LYS A 346 26.96 -1.32 1.54
C LYS A 346 27.73 -2.13 2.57
N ASN A 347 27.09 -2.71 3.55
CA ASN A 347 27.74 -3.48 4.61
C ASN A 347 28.50 -4.72 4.11
N ILE A 348 28.18 -5.19 2.91
CA ILE A 348 28.89 -6.30 2.26
C ILE A 348 29.83 -5.83 1.12
N GLY A 349 30.04 -4.52 0.98
CA GLY A 349 30.98 -3.94 0.03
C GLY A 349 30.38 -3.51 -1.31
N ALA A 350 29.06 -3.47 -1.46
CA ALA A 350 28.44 -2.92 -2.65
C ALA A 350 28.69 -1.39 -2.76
N GLN A 351 28.96 -0.94 -3.97
CA GLN A 351 29.06 0.48 -4.27
C GLN A 351 27.67 1.09 -4.45
N VAL A 352 27.55 2.36 -4.09
CA VAL A 352 26.36 3.17 -4.32
C VAL A 352 26.72 4.38 -5.17
N VAL A 353 25.80 4.77 -6.05
CA VAL A 353 26.01 5.91 -6.97
C VAL A 353 24.79 6.83 -6.89
N ASN A 354 24.96 8.07 -7.27
CA ASN A 354 23.89 9.06 -7.46
C ASN A 354 23.01 9.30 -6.22
N MET A 355 23.51 9.02 -5.02
CA MET A 355 22.74 9.17 -3.77
C MET A 355 22.19 10.58 -3.55
N GLY A 356 22.93 11.61 -4.01
CA GLY A 356 22.50 13.01 -3.92
C GLY A 356 21.43 13.43 -4.94
N LEU A 357 21.10 12.59 -5.92
CA LEU A 357 20.06 12.86 -6.92
C LEU A 357 18.69 12.46 -6.37
N ILE A 358 18.12 13.32 -5.56
CA ILE A 358 16.81 13.11 -4.92
C ILE A 358 15.76 13.84 -5.74
N GLN A 359 14.77 13.12 -6.28
CA GLN A 359 13.66 13.70 -7.01
C GLN A 359 12.74 14.44 -6.05
N THR A 360 12.40 15.68 -6.41
CA THR A 360 11.42 16.50 -5.70
C THR A 360 10.27 16.84 -6.61
N TYR A 361 9.13 17.17 -6.00
CA TYR A 361 7.96 17.69 -6.69
C TYR A 361 7.74 19.15 -6.26
N PRO A 362 7.42 20.06 -7.20
CA PRO A 362 7.42 21.50 -6.92
C PRO A 362 6.28 21.96 -6.01
N MET A 363 5.22 21.16 -5.86
CA MET A 363 4.06 21.54 -5.07
C MET A 363 3.63 20.42 -4.11
N CYS A 364 3.30 20.82 -2.89
CA CYS A 364 2.65 19.96 -1.92
C CYS A 364 1.72 20.78 -1.04
N ASP A 365 0.68 20.17 -0.51
CA ASP A 365 -0.11 20.74 0.58
C ASP A 365 0.80 20.95 1.81
N PRO A 366 0.93 22.17 2.34
CA PRO A 366 1.86 22.45 3.44
C PRO A 366 1.46 21.77 4.77
N ASN A 367 0.21 21.39 4.94
CA ASN A 367 -0.29 20.77 6.17
C ASN A 367 -0.12 19.26 6.14
N SER A 368 -0.58 18.61 5.07
CA SER A 368 -0.54 17.15 4.92
C SER A 368 0.76 16.63 4.30
N GLY A 369 1.48 17.45 3.54
CA GLY A 369 2.61 17.05 2.71
C GLY A 369 2.19 16.24 1.48
N ALA A 370 0.89 16.17 1.18
CA ALA A 370 0.41 15.52 -0.03
C ALA A 370 0.89 16.26 -1.27
N ILE A 371 1.31 15.50 -2.29
CA ILE A 371 1.66 16.08 -3.59
C ILE A 371 0.36 16.41 -4.30
N GLU A 372 0.23 17.66 -4.73
CA GLU A 372 -0.83 18.12 -5.62
C GLU A 372 -0.36 17.89 -7.06
N LEU A 373 -0.99 16.93 -7.75
CA LEU A 373 -0.69 16.64 -9.15
C LEU A 373 -1.25 17.75 -10.04
N ILE A 374 -0.35 18.61 -10.49
CA ILE A 374 -0.66 19.72 -11.41
C ILE A 374 -0.10 19.46 -12.81
N ASP A 375 0.43 18.27 -13.05
CA ASP A 375 1.13 17.94 -14.29
C ASP A 375 0.22 18.04 -15.51
N ASP A 376 -1.02 17.59 -15.42
CA ASP A 376 -2.00 17.69 -16.50
C ASP A 376 -2.19 19.15 -16.93
N ALA A 377 -2.38 20.06 -15.97
CA ALA A 377 -2.52 21.49 -16.27
C ALA A 377 -1.25 22.07 -16.90
N ARG A 378 -0.06 21.65 -16.47
CA ARG A 378 1.22 22.07 -17.07
C ARG A 378 1.40 21.54 -18.48
N PHE A 379 0.99 20.31 -18.74
CA PHE A 379 1.04 19.73 -20.10
C PHE A 379 0.09 20.42 -21.07
N GLU A 380 -1.01 20.98 -20.56
CA GLU A 380 -1.93 21.82 -21.33
C GLU A 380 -1.52 23.30 -21.39
N GLY A 381 -0.33 23.64 -20.94
CA GLY A 381 0.27 24.98 -21.07
C GLY A 381 0.08 25.92 -19.89
N ALA A 382 -0.44 25.46 -18.76
CA ALA A 382 -0.52 26.26 -17.56
C ALA A 382 0.89 26.57 -16.98
N ILE A 383 1.02 27.73 -16.35
CA ILE A 383 2.23 28.16 -15.65
C ILE A 383 1.94 28.35 -14.15
N LEU A 384 2.95 28.11 -13.34
CA LEU A 384 2.90 28.48 -11.93
C LEU A 384 3.16 29.96 -11.78
N VAL A 385 2.33 30.63 -11.02
CA VAL A 385 2.49 32.04 -10.63
C VAL A 385 2.54 32.16 -9.11
N ASN A 386 3.31 33.12 -8.61
CA ASN A 386 3.38 33.48 -7.17
C ASN A 386 2.51 34.71 -6.88
#